data_616cf78b819f6843fb23d2c39cddfb87
#
_entry.id   616cf78b819f6843fb23d2c39cddfb87
#
_cell.length_a   1.000
_cell.length_b   1.000
_cell.length_c   1.000
_cell.angle_alpha   90.00
_cell.angle_beta   90.00
_cell.angle_gamma   90.00
#
_symmetry.space_group_name_H-M   'P 1'
#
loop_
_entity.id
_entity.type
_entity.pdbx_description
1 polymer ?
#
loop_
_entity_poly.entity_id
_entity_poly.type
_entity_poly.pdbx_seq_one_letter_code
_entity_poly.pdbx_strand_id
1 'polypeptide(L)'
;DAILPSIQKLSDAGIKSIAYDVQFEDPNAMYITFDNVGVGRIIAQEIQKVKPEGNYAFIKGDKGDPNATFLFQGMMEVLKADIDAGKIKNVCETFTDGWKPDAAQKNMEQCLTSVNNKVDVVISENDGMAGGVVAALEAQGLAGTVPVTGQDGDKAALNRVALGTQLVSV
;
A
#
# COMPACT_ATOMS: atom_id res chain seq x y z
N ASP A 1 -19.85 -3.14 9.79
CA ASP A 1 -20.12 -2.05 8.84
C ASP A 1 -21.23 -1.12 9.34
N ALA A 2 -20.81 0.02 9.91
CA ALA A 2 -21.76 0.99 10.50
C ALA A 2 -22.69 1.65 9.47
N ILE A 3 -22.34 1.61 8.18
CA ILE A 3 -23.11 2.23 7.10
C ILE A 3 -24.30 1.36 6.63
N LEU A 4 -24.25 0.03 6.78
CA LEU A 4 -25.25 -0.89 6.25
C LEU A 4 -26.70 -0.56 6.63
N PRO A 5 -27.04 -0.16 7.89
CA PRO A 5 -28.38 0.22 8.24
C PRO A 5 -28.88 1.46 7.48
N SER A 6 -27.99 2.36 7.09
CA SER A 6 -28.34 3.54 6.29
C SER A 6 -28.57 3.17 4.82
N ILE A 7 -27.74 2.28 4.28
CA ILE A 7 -27.90 1.74 2.93
C ILE A 7 -29.23 0.98 2.80
N GLN A 8 -29.59 0.17 3.78
CA GLN A 8 -30.87 -0.53 3.81
C GLN A 8 -32.07 0.44 3.75
N LYS A 9 -32.02 1.53 4.52
CA LYS A 9 -33.07 2.56 4.48
C LYS A 9 -33.20 3.21 3.10
N LEU A 10 -32.07 3.44 2.41
CA LEU A 10 -32.07 3.98 1.05
C LEU A 10 -32.72 2.98 0.08
N SER A 11 -32.34 1.70 0.18
CA SER A 11 -32.89 0.62 -0.62
C SER A 11 -34.40 0.46 -0.43
N ASP A 12 -34.87 0.48 0.83
CA ASP A 12 -36.29 0.39 1.18
C ASP A 12 -37.09 1.56 0.61
N ALA A 13 -36.46 2.73 0.48
CA ALA A 13 -37.04 3.93 -0.13
C ALA A 13 -36.92 3.93 -1.67
N GLY A 14 -36.40 2.88 -2.30
CA GLY A 14 -36.18 2.80 -3.74
C GLY A 14 -35.04 3.69 -4.27
N ILE A 15 -34.17 4.19 -3.38
CA ILE A 15 -33.03 5.03 -3.72
C ILE A 15 -31.83 4.13 -4.05
N LYS A 16 -31.27 4.30 -5.25
CA LYS A 16 -30.06 3.60 -5.68
C LYS A 16 -28.84 4.10 -4.93
N SER A 17 -27.96 3.20 -4.51
CA SER A 17 -26.68 3.51 -3.87
C SER A 17 -25.51 2.94 -4.65
N ILE A 18 -24.35 3.59 -4.54
CA ILE A 18 -23.10 3.18 -5.16
C ILE A 18 -22.04 3.15 -4.06
N ALA A 19 -21.41 1.99 -3.87
CA ALA A 19 -20.16 1.86 -3.14
C ALA A 19 -19.04 2.31 -4.08
N TYR A 20 -18.48 3.48 -3.81
CA TYR A 20 -17.41 4.05 -4.61
C TYR A 20 -16.09 3.89 -3.86
N ASP A 21 -15.12 3.23 -4.49
CA ASP A 21 -13.79 2.92 -3.97
C ASP A 21 -13.81 1.89 -2.83
N VAL A 22 -14.40 2.20 -1.68
CA VAL A 22 -14.48 1.28 -0.54
C VAL A 22 -15.74 0.41 -0.61
N GLN A 23 -15.55 -0.90 -0.54
CA GLN A 23 -16.63 -1.87 -0.60
C GLN A 23 -17.50 -1.84 0.65
N PHE A 24 -18.82 -1.88 0.46
CA PHE A 24 -19.80 -2.36 1.44
C PHE A 24 -20.69 -3.45 0.81
N GLU A 25 -21.02 -4.47 1.59
CA GLU A 25 -21.78 -5.62 1.08
C GLU A 25 -23.27 -5.35 1.16
N ASP A 26 -23.87 -4.90 0.06
CA ASP A 26 -25.31 -4.78 -0.13
C ASP A 26 -25.67 -5.22 -1.56
N PRO A 27 -26.59 -6.20 -1.73
CA PRO A 27 -26.94 -6.72 -3.06
C PRO A 27 -27.65 -5.70 -3.97
N ASN A 28 -28.16 -4.59 -3.41
CA ASN A 28 -28.83 -3.53 -4.13
C ASN A 28 -27.92 -2.35 -4.48
N ALA A 29 -26.68 -2.36 -4.00
CA ALA A 29 -25.68 -1.34 -4.29
C ALA A 29 -24.79 -1.76 -5.46
N MET A 30 -24.46 -0.80 -6.34
CA MET A 30 -23.40 -1.00 -7.33
C MET A 30 -22.06 -0.71 -6.67
N TYR A 31 -21.08 -1.57 -6.89
CA TYR A 31 -19.70 -1.35 -6.43
C TYR A 31 -18.80 -0.93 -7.60
N ILE A 32 -18.06 0.15 -7.43
CA ILE A 32 -17.11 0.69 -8.40
C ILE A 32 -15.79 0.94 -7.70
N THR A 33 -14.75 0.25 -8.13
CA THR A 33 -13.37 0.41 -7.61
C THR A 33 -12.35 0.02 -8.69
N PHE A 34 -11.08 0.10 -8.37
CA PHE A 34 -9.98 -0.42 -9.18
C PHE A 34 -9.88 -1.96 -9.06
N ASP A 35 -9.16 -2.59 -9.98
CA ASP A 35 -8.67 -3.97 -9.79
C ASP A 35 -7.52 -3.95 -8.78
N ASN A 36 -7.85 -3.82 -7.49
CA ASN A 36 -6.86 -3.68 -6.42
C ASN A 36 -5.89 -4.88 -6.35
N VAL A 37 -6.35 -6.10 -6.65
CA VAL A 37 -5.48 -7.27 -6.74
C VAL A 37 -4.52 -7.12 -7.92
N GLY A 38 -5.01 -6.65 -9.07
CA GLY A 38 -4.20 -6.34 -10.26
C GLY A 38 -3.16 -5.27 -9.99
N VAL A 39 -3.54 -4.19 -9.31
CA VAL A 39 -2.61 -3.13 -8.87
C VAL A 39 -1.53 -3.70 -7.96
N GLY A 40 -1.90 -4.51 -6.97
CA GLY A 40 -0.93 -5.18 -6.08
C GLY A 40 0.09 -6.03 -6.85
N ARG A 41 -0.35 -6.78 -7.88
CA ARG A 41 0.55 -7.52 -8.77
C ARG A 41 1.52 -6.61 -9.50
N ILE A 42 1.04 -5.49 -10.06
CA ILE A 42 1.89 -4.53 -10.77
C ILE A 42 2.94 -3.94 -9.83
N ILE A 43 2.55 -3.47 -8.65
CA ILE A 43 3.46 -2.97 -7.62
C ILE A 43 4.60 -3.97 -7.35
N ALA A 44 4.24 -5.23 -7.09
CA ALA A 44 5.21 -6.29 -6.82
C ALA A 44 6.13 -6.58 -8.01
N GLN A 45 5.58 -6.62 -9.23
CA GLN A 45 6.36 -6.83 -10.45
C GLN A 45 7.36 -5.70 -10.71
N GLU A 46 6.97 -4.44 -10.48
CA GLU A 46 7.89 -3.31 -10.67
C GLU A 46 9.05 -3.36 -9.67
N ILE A 47 8.77 -3.72 -8.42
CA ILE A 47 9.82 -3.89 -7.41
C ILE A 47 10.77 -5.05 -7.74
N GLN A 48 10.26 -6.20 -8.19
CA GLN A 48 11.10 -7.35 -8.56
C GLN A 48 12.05 -7.05 -9.72
N LYS A 49 11.71 -6.14 -10.63
CA LYS A 49 12.59 -5.73 -11.73
C LYS A 49 13.87 -5.06 -11.24
N VAL A 50 13.81 -4.35 -10.13
CA VAL A 50 14.94 -3.56 -9.59
C VAL A 50 15.61 -4.22 -8.38
N LYS A 51 14.86 -5.00 -7.63
CA LYS A 51 15.34 -5.69 -6.41
C LYS A 51 14.65 -7.07 -6.30
N PRO A 52 15.12 -8.11 -6.98
CA PRO A 52 14.47 -9.43 -6.96
C PRO A 52 14.65 -10.20 -5.65
N GLU A 53 15.54 -9.73 -4.77
CA GLU A 53 15.84 -10.35 -3.48
C GLU A 53 16.23 -9.31 -2.44
N GLY A 54 16.12 -9.62 -1.15
CA GLY A 54 16.52 -8.74 -0.06
C GLY A 54 15.51 -8.63 1.07
N ASN A 55 15.68 -7.63 1.91
CA ASN A 55 14.85 -7.34 3.06
C ASN A 55 13.73 -6.38 2.67
N TYR A 56 12.51 -6.84 2.64
CA TYR A 56 11.33 -6.09 2.23
C TYR A 56 10.53 -5.62 3.44
N ALA A 57 10.14 -4.36 3.44
CA ALA A 57 9.16 -3.79 4.37
C ALA A 57 7.84 -3.53 3.64
N PHE A 58 6.72 -3.94 4.24
CA PHE A 58 5.37 -3.74 3.72
C PHE A 58 4.63 -2.73 4.60
N ILE A 59 4.39 -1.55 4.07
CA ILE A 59 3.60 -0.47 4.70
C ILE A 59 2.23 -0.47 4.04
N LYS A 60 1.32 -1.22 4.66
CA LYS A 60 -0.05 -1.44 4.15
C LYS A 60 -0.97 -0.31 4.57
N GLY A 61 -2.07 -0.16 3.86
CA GLY A 61 -3.13 0.80 4.16
C GLY A 61 -3.87 0.54 5.47
N ASP A 62 -5.04 1.11 5.62
CA ASP A 62 -5.85 0.94 6.83
C ASP A 62 -6.37 -0.49 6.95
N LYS A 63 -6.27 -1.06 8.15
CA LYS A 63 -6.71 -2.43 8.44
C LYS A 63 -8.22 -2.64 8.24
N GLY A 64 -9.01 -1.57 8.41
CA GLY A 64 -10.46 -1.59 8.23
C GLY A 64 -10.90 -1.42 6.77
N ASP A 65 -9.97 -1.13 5.85
CA ASP A 65 -10.25 -0.95 4.44
C ASP A 65 -9.91 -2.24 3.65
N PRO A 66 -10.89 -2.89 3.00
CA PRO A 66 -10.65 -4.08 2.18
C PRO A 66 -9.61 -3.88 1.08
N ASN A 67 -9.46 -2.66 0.55
CA ASN A 67 -8.49 -2.35 -0.50
C ASN A 67 -7.06 -2.68 -0.09
N ALA A 68 -6.66 -2.39 1.17
CA ALA A 68 -5.35 -2.76 1.69
C ALA A 68 -5.12 -4.29 1.65
N THR A 69 -6.16 -5.07 1.95
CA THR A 69 -6.08 -6.54 1.89
C THR A 69 -5.97 -7.03 0.44
N PHE A 70 -6.72 -6.45 -0.49
CA PHE A 70 -6.69 -6.84 -1.90
C PHE A 70 -5.36 -6.48 -2.58
N LEU A 71 -4.81 -5.31 -2.29
CA LEU A 71 -3.48 -4.91 -2.76
C LEU A 71 -2.42 -5.90 -2.26
N PHE A 72 -2.43 -6.20 -0.97
CA PHE A 72 -1.48 -7.15 -0.38
C PHE A 72 -1.64 -8.56 -0.94
N GLN A 73 -2.88 -9.02 -1.20
CA GLN A 73 -3.13 -10.30 -1.88
C GLN A 73 -2.44 -10.33 -3.24
N GLY A 74 -2.62 -9.30 -4.07
CA GLY A 74 -1.98 -9.22 -5.38
C GLY A 74 -0.46 -9.23 -5.29
N MET A 75 0.13 -8.54 -4.30
CA MET A 75 1.57 -8.60 -4.05
C MET A 75 2.04 -10.01 -3.70
N MET A 76 1.29 -10.72 -2.85
CA MET A 76 1.63 -12.09 -2.45
C MET A 76 1.50 -13.10 -3.59
N GLU A 77 0.60 -12.90 -4.55
CA GLU A 77 0.54 -13.75 -5.77
C GLU A 77 1.85 -13.72 -6.57
N VAL A 78 2.60 -12.62 -6.49
CA VAL A 78 3.89 -12.43 -7.18
C VAL A 78 5.08 -12.82 -6.30
N LEU A 79 5.09 -12.35 -5.04
CA LEU A 79 6.28 -12.41 -4.19
C LEU A 79 6.38 -13.69 -3.34
N LYS A 80 5.26 -14.39 -3.12
CA LYS A 80 5.22 -15.50 -2.16
C LYS A 80 6.23 -16.60 -2.45
N ALA A 81 6.43 -16.97 -3.70
CA ALA A 81 7.38 -18.02 -4.06
C ALA A 81 8.83 -17.64 -3.68
N ASP A 82 9.22 -16.39 -3.87
CA ASP A 82 10.55 -15.91 -3.50
C ASP A 82 10.70 -15.68 -1.99
N ILE A 83 9.61 -15.34 -1.30
CA ILE A 83 9.57 -15.30 0.17
C ILE A 83 9.75 -16.72 0.74
N ASP A 84 8.99 -17.70 0.24
CA ASP A 84 9.06 -19.10 0.70
C ASP A 84 10.45 -19.71 0.39
N ALA A 85 11.10 -19.29 -0.70
CA ALA A 85 12.46 -19.68 -1.04
C ALA A 85 13.56 -18.96 -0.24
N GLY A 86 13.18 -17.98 0.60
CA GLY A 86 14.11 -17.20 1.42
C GLY A 86 14.93 -16.16 0.65
N LYS A 87 14.63 -15.89 -0.61
CA LYS A 87 15.25 -14.81 -1.40
C LYS A 87 14.77 -13.43 -0.91
N ILE A 88 13.47 -13.33 -0.65
CA ILE A 88 12.84 -12.14 -0.06
C ILE A 88 12.56 -12.43 1.40
N LYS A 89 12.99 -11.53 2.27
CA LYS A 89 12.67 -11.57 3.70
C LYS A 89 11.70 -10.46 4.03
N ASN A 90 10.49 -10.82 4.46
CA ASN A 90 9.56 -9.86 5.03
C ASN A 90 10.09 -9.48 6.43
N VAL A 91 10.74 -8.33 6.52
CA VAL A 91 11.37 -7.84 7.75
C VAL A 91 10.47 -6.91 8.55
N CYS A 92 9.47 -6.32 7.89
CA CYS A 92 8.46 -5.46 8.51
C CYS A 92 7.15 -5.57 7.73
N GLU A 93 6.05 -5.72 8.46
CA GLU A 93 4.72 -5.67 7.89
C GLU A 93 3.80 -4.95 8.86
N THR A 94 3.19 -3.85 8.44
CA THR A 94 2.33 -3.05 9.31
C THR A 94 1.18 -2.42 8.52
N PHE A 95 0.04 -2.31 9.17
CA PHE A 95 -1.07 -1.48 8.71
C PHE A 95 -0.87 -0.03 9.13
N THR A 96 -1.41 0.90 8.34
CA THR A 96 -1.29 2.34 8.55
C THR A 96 -2.66 2.95 8.76
N ASP A 97 -2.93 3.39 9.97
CA ASP A 97 -4.22 3.94 10.38
C ASP A 97 -4.64 5.11 9.50
N GLY A 98 -5.82 4.98 8.87
CA GLY A 98 -6.42 5.96 7.98
C GLY A 98 -5.58 6.31 6.74
N TRP A 99 -4.66 5.46 6.29
CA TRP A 99 -3.75 5.69 5.15
C TRP A 99 -2.87 6.95 5.31
N LYS A 100 -2.67 7.43 6.55
CA LYS A 100 -2.05 8.72 6.84
C LYS A 100 -0.54 8.72 6.64
N PRO A 101 0.03 9.75 5.98
CA PRO A 101 1.47 9.87 5.77
C PRO A 101 2.29 9.90 7.08
N ASP A 102 1.81 10.59 8.10
CA ASP A 102 2.47 10.69 9.41
C ASP A 102 2.47 9.37 10.19
N ALA A 103 1.40 8.58 10.05
CA ALA A 103 1.35 7.23 10.60
C ALA A 103 2.31 6.30 9.84
N ALA A 104 2.36 6.37 8.52
CA ALA A 104 3.30 5.61 7.69
C ALA A 104 4.76 5.97 8.01
N GLN A 105 5.07 7.25 8.24
CA GLN A 105 6.40 7.69 8.66
C GLN A 105 6.79 7.02 9.98
N LYS A 106 5.95 7.07 11.00
CA LYS A 106 6.20 6.42 12.31
C LYS A 106 6.39 4.92 12.17
N ASN A 107 5.56 4.25 11.37
CA ASN A 107 5.67 2.83 11.08
C ASN A 107 7.03 2.51 10.45
N MET A 108 7.47 3.32 9.49
CA MET A 108 8.76 3.14 8.82
C MET A 108 9.94 3.42 9.77
N GLU A 109 9.89 4.45 10.60
CA GLU A 109 10.91 4.75 11.62
C GLU A 109 11.07 3.59 12.61
N GLN A 110 9.95 3.00 13.06
CA GLN A 110 9.97 1.82 13.93
C GLN A 110 10.58 0.61 13.22
N CYS A 111 10.20 0.40 11.95
CA CYS A 111 10.76 -0.66 11.12
C CYS A 111 12.30 -0.50 11.02
N LEU A 112 12.79 0.64 10.57
CA LEU A 112 14.21 0.94 10.40
C LEU A 112 14.99 0.68 11.71
N THR A 113 14.43 1.12 12.84
CA THR A 113 15.01 0.87 14.16
C THR A 113 15.11 -0.61 14.48
N SER A 114 14.03 -1.38 14.24
CA SER A 114 13.96 -2.82 14.58
C SER A 114 14.94 -3.68 13.79
N VAL A 115 15.28 -3.26 12.56
CA VAL A 115 16.18 -4.00 11.66
C VAL A 115 17.54 -3.32 11.48
N ASN A 116 17.89 -2.32 12.30
CA ASN A 116 19.14 -1.55 12.19
C ASN A 116 19.36 -1.00 10.77
N ASN A 117 18.36 -0.38 10.20
CA ASN A 117 18.33 0.19 8.83
C ASN A 117 18.57 -0.83 7.71
N LYS A 118 18.48 -2.14 7.96
CA LYS A 118 18.68 -3.18 6.95
C LYS A 118 17.41 -3.47 6.19
N VAL A 119 16.97 -2.50 5.40
CA VAL A 119 15.82 -2.59 4.47
C VAL A 119 16.33 -2.35 3.07
N ASP A 120 16.00 -3.23 2.14
CA ASP A 120 16.39 -3.15 0.73
C ASP A 120 15.27 -2.60 -0.15
N VAL A 121 14.01 -2.73 0.30
CA VAL A 121 12.79 -2.33 -0.43
C VAL A 121 11.72 -1.91 0.56
N VAL A 122 10.95 -0.88 0.23
CA VAL A 122 9.69 -0.57 0.91
C VAL A 122 8.54 -0.61 -0.08
N ILE A 123 7.59 -1.51 0.16
CA ILE A 123 6.33 -1.54 -0.57
C ILE A 123 5.30 -0.75 0.24
N SER A 124 4.96 0.44 -0.24
CA SER A 124 3.87 1.27 0.25
C SER A 124 2.69 1.12 -0.68
N GLU A 125 1.49 0.95 -0.13
CA GLU A 125 0.28 0.68 -0.90
C GLU A 125 -0.34 1.94 -1.52
N ASN A 126 0.05 3.16 -1.05
CA ASN A 126 -0.33 4.38 -1.74
C ASN A 126 0.74 5.48 -1.66
N ASP A 127 0.54 6.55 -2.41
CA ASP A 127 1.47 7.68 -2.56
C ASP A 127 1.53 8.58 -1.33
N GLY A 128 0.42 8.74 -0.63
CA GLY A 128 0.39 9.51 0.61
C GLY A 128 1.31 8.89 1.66
N MET A 129 1.16 7.59 1.90
CA MET A 129 2.02 6.82 2.80
C MET A 129 3.47 6.76 2.31
N ALA A 130 3.68 6.60 0.99
CA ALA A 130 5.02 6.63 0.39
C ALA A 130 5.76 7.93 0.73
N GLY A 131 5.06 9.07 0.79
CA GLY A 131 5.64 10.34 1.24
C GLY A 131 6.18 10.27 2.68
N GLY A 132 5.42 9.68 3.59
CA GLY A 132 5.87 9.46 4.97
C GLY A 132 7.04 8.48 5.06
N VAL A 133 6.99 7.40 4.28
CA VAL A 133 8.11 6.43 4.17
C VAL A 133 9.38 7.12 3.68
N VAL A 134 9.29 7.90 2.61
CA VAL A 134 10.46 8.64 2.06
C VAL A 134 11.04 9.58 3.11
N ALA A 135 10.21 10.32 3.87
CA ALA A 135 10.69 11.19 4.94
C ALA A 135 11.46 10.41 6.03
N ALA A 136 10.98 9.23 6.42
CA ALA A 136 11.69 8.36 7.36
C ALA A 136 13.03 7.86 6.80
N LEU A 137 13.07 7.50 5.52
CA LEU A 137 14.31 7.09 4.83
C LEU A 137 15.30 8.26 4.68
N GLU A 138 14.82 9.47 4.38
CA GLU A 138 15.67 10.68 4.31
C GLU A 138 16.39 10.94 5.62
N ALA A 139 15.70 10.82 6.75
CA ALA A 139 16.29 10.98 8.08
C ALA A 139 17.43 10.01 8.38
N GLN A 140 17.52 8.90 7.63
CA GLN A 140 18.57 7.88 7.74
C GLN A 140 19.57 7.91 6.55
N GLY A 141 19.43 8.86 5.63
CA GLY A 141 20.26 8.93 4.42
C GLY A 141 20.01 7.79 3.42
N LEU A 142 18.82 7.18 3.43
CA LEU A 142 18.45 6.02 2.61
C LEU A 142 17.51 6.37 1.44
N ALA A 143 16.95 7.58 1.41
CA ALA A 143 16.08 8.02 0.31
C ALA A 143 16.82 7.99 -1.03
N GLY A 144 16.15 7.49 -2.06
CA GLY A 144 16.75 7.27 -3.39
C GLY A 144 17.67 6.05 -3.51
N THR A 145 18.09 5.45 -2.37
CA THR A 145 18.84 4.18 -2.36
C THR A 145 17.91 2.99 -2.16
N VAL A 146 16.94 3.12 -1.27
CA VAL A 146 15.89 2.13 -1.02
C VAL A 146 14.69 2.48 -1.90
N PRO A 147 14.31 1.63 -2.88
CA PRO A 147 13.15 1.87 -3.72
C PRO A 147 11.86 1.78 -2.92
N VAL A 148 10.94 2.73 -3.19
CA VAL A 148 9.64 2.85 -2.56
C VAL A 148 8.55 2.84 -3.63
N THR A 149 7.49 2.07 -3.42
CA THR A 149 6.32 2.06 -4.32
C THR A 149 5.20 2.94 -3.80
N GLY A 150 4.22 3.21 -4.66
CA GLY A 150 2.97 3.89 -4.33
C GLY A 150 1.90 3.64 -5.39
N GLN A 151 0.75 4.25 -5.18
CA GLN A 151 -0.44 4.24 -6.06
C GLN A 151 -1.13 5.59 -5.90
N ASP A 152 -1.96 5.97 -6.84
CA ASP A 152 -2.88 7.10 -6.92
C ASP A 152 -2.43 8.21 -7.89
N GLY A 153 -1.18 8.29 -8.26
CA GLY A 153 -0.67 9.33 -9.16
C GLY A 153 -0.66 10.73 -8.53
N ASP A 154 -0.47 10.81 -7.22
CA ASP A 154 -0.40 12.08 -6.50
C ASP A 154 0.68 13.00 -7.08
N LYS A 155 0.38 14.29 -7.23
CA LYS A 155 1.35 15.27 -7.74
C LYS A 155 2.67 15.24 -6.97
N ALA A 156 2.64 15.08 -5.66
CA ALA A 156 3.83 14.96 -4.84
C ALA A 156 4.61 13.66 -5.13
N ALA A 157 3.91 12.56 -5.40
CA ALA A 157 4.52 11.29 -5.77
C ALA A 157 5.18 11.35 -7.15
N LEU A 158 4.51 11.93 -8.14
CA LEU A 158 5.09 12.12 -9.47
C LEU A 158 6.39 12.94 -9.41
N ASN A 159 6.46 13.94 -8.52
CA ASN A 159 7.70 14.68 -8.27
C ASN A 159 8.77 13.79 -7.61
N ARG A 160 8.40 12.96 -6.62
CA ARG A 160 9.34 12.01 -5.99
C ARG A 160 9.87 10.96 -6.98
N VAL A 161 9.01 10.49 -7.89
CA VAL A 161 9.43 9.57 -8.98
C VAL A 161 10.42 10.28 -9.91
N ALA A 162 10.16 11.53 -10.31
CA ALA A 162 11.07 12.30 -11.15
C ALA A 162 12.42 12.57 -10.46
N LEU A 163 12.44 12.72 -9.14
CA LEU A 163 13.65 12.92 -8.33
C LEU A 163 14.36 11.60 -7.96
N GLY A 164 13.75 10.45 -8.22
CA GLY A 164 14.30 9.14 -7.90
C GLY A 164 14.16 8.72 -6.42
N THR A 165 13.36 9.43 -5.61
CA THR A 165 13.11 9.08 -4.20
C THR A 165 11.90 8.16 -4.01
N GLN A 166 11.09 7.98 -5.05
CA GLN A 166 10.05 6.96 -5.17
C GLN A 166 10.25 6.24 -6.50
N LEU A 167 10.09 4.92 -6.53
CA LEU A 167 10.31 4.13 -7.75
C LEU A 167 9.16 4.28 -8.73
N VAL A 168 7.94 4.15 -8.24
CA VAL A 168 6.73 4.07 -9.06
C VAL A 168 5.51 4.56 -8.28
N SER A 169 4.57 5.13 -9.01
CA SER A 169 3.16 5.29 -8.64
C SER A 169 2.34 4.54 -9.69
N VAL A 170 1.52 3.59 -9.27
CA VAL A 170 0.69 2.74 -10.14
C VAL A 170 -0.69 3.36 -10.30
#